data_f5aaf1f660909b17141b8f9f10290e95
#
_entry.id   f5aaf1f660909b17141b8f9f10290e95
#
_cell.length_a   1.000
_cell.length_b   1.000
_cell.length_c   1.000
_cell.angle_alpha   90.00
_cell.angle_beta   90.00
_cell.angle_gamma   90.00
#
_symmetry.space_group_name_H-M   'P 1'
#
loop_
_entity.id
_entity.type
_entity.pdbx_description
1 polymer ?
#
loop_
_entity_poly.entity_id
_entity_poly.type
_entity_poly.pdbx_seq_one_letter_code
_entity_poly.pdbx_strand_id
1 'polypeptide(L)'
;MELAKITGLRGEVNIPGDKSISHRCIMFGSIASGTTEISNFLQGADCLATINCFRRMGIEIENQEEKIIVHGKGLHGLTAPTEILDVGNSGTTTRLISGILVGQPFESKLSGDNSLNSRPMKRIIEPLTKMGGHI
;
A
#
# COMPACT_ATOMS: atom_id res chain seq x y z
N MET A 1 5.59 -21.41 -29.94
CA MET A 1 6.53 -21.55 -28.81
C MET A 1 6.55 -23.03 -28.45
N GLU A 2 7.67 -23.71 -28.67
CA GLU A 2 7.82 -25.12 -28.29
C GLU A 2 8.47 -25.20 -26.90
N LEU A 3 7.89 -26.00 -26.01
CA LEU A 3 8.42 -26.27 -24.69
C LEU A 3 9.09 -27.65 -24.70
N ALA A 4 10.38 -27.70 -24.42
CA ALA A 4 11.10 -28.96 -24.28
C ALA A 4 10.83 -29.58 -22.90
N LYS A 5 10.61 -30.90 -22.88
CA LYS A 5 10.50 -31.64 -21.62
C LYS A 5 11.87 -31.68 -20.92
N ILE A 6 11.94 -31.18 -19.71
CA ILE A 6 13.15 -31.22 -18.87
C ILE A 6 13.02 -32.36 -17.86
N THR A 7 14.12 -33.00 -17.51
CA THR A 7 14.17 -34.14 -16.57
C THR A 7 14.35 -33.74 -15.11
N GLY A 8 14.60 -32.46 -14.84
CA GLY A 8 14.72 -31.91 -13.48
C GLY A 8 15.29 -30.50 -13.49
N LEU A 9 15.07 -29.79 -12.40
CA LEU A 9 15.67 -28.49 -12.08
C LEU A 9 16.46 -28.62 -10.81
N ARG A 10 17.66 -28.01 -10.77
CA ARG A 10 18.54 -27.92 -9.58
C ARG A 10 19.08 -26.52 -9.50
N GLY A 11 19.08 -25.92 -8.29
CA GLY A 11 19.63 -24.60 -8.03
C GLY A 11 18.99 -23.96 -6.82
N GLU A 12 19.56 -22.83 -6.40
CA GLU A 12 18.99 -21.93 -5.42
C GLU A 12 18.26 -20.78 -6.11
N VAL A 13 17.12 -20.40 -5.57
CA VAL A 13 16.33 -19.26 -6.09
C VAL A 13 16.00 -18.33 -4.91
N ASN A 14 16.43 -17.08 -5.04
CA ASN A 14 16.00 -16.04 -4.11
C ASN A 14 14.59 -15.57 -4.51
N ILE A 15 13.64 -15.73 -3.62
CA ILE A 15 12.26 -15.29 -3.83
C ILE A 15 12.12 -13.84 -3.35
N PRO A 16 11.63 -12.91 -4.17
CA PRO A 16 11.33 -11.55 -3.74
C PRO A 16 10.21 -11.53 -2.70
N GLY A 17 10.12 -10.44 -1.95
CA GLY A 17 9.07 -10.24 -0.95
C GLY A 17 7.66 -10.34 -1.56
N ASP A 18 6.70 -10.81 -0.76
CA ASP A 18 5.30 -10.86 -1.16
C ASP A 18 4.71 -9.45 -1.29
N LYS A 19 4.01 -9.21 -2.39
CA LYS A 19 3.39 -7.91 -2.70
C LYS A 19 2.37 -7.48 -1.63
N SER A 20 1.48 -8.38 -1.26
CA SER A 20 0.40 -8.09 -0.33
C SER A 20 0.91 -7.88 1.09
N ILE A 21 1.93 -8.63 1.49
CA ILE A 21 2.60 -8.43 2.78
C ILE A 21 3.32 -7.08 2.77
N SER A 22 4.03 -6.73 1.71
CA SER A 22 4.74 -5.45 1.57
C SER A 22 3.78 -4.25 1.72
N HIS A 23 2.63 -4.26 1.05
CA HIS A 23 1.60 -3.22 1.24
C HIS A 23 1.15 -3.12 2.70
N ARG A 24 0.80 -4.26 3.32
CA ARG A 24 0.29 -4.27 4.70
C ARG A 24 1.34 -3.86 5.72
N CYS A 25 2.60 -4.21 5.53
CA CYS A 25 3.69 -3.77 6.40
C CYS A 25 3.80 -2.25 6.45
N ILE A 26 3.71 -1.57 5.30
CA ILE A 26 3.69 -0.10 5.26
C ILE A 26 2.46 0.45 5.98
N MET A 27 1.28 -0.09 5.67
CA MET A 27 0.01 0.39 6.23
C MET A 27 -0.03 0.23 7.75
N PHE A 28 0.25 -0.96 8.26
CA PHE A 28 0.23 -1.21 9.71
C PHE A 28 1.39 -0.54 10.42
N GLY A 29 2.59 -0.51 9.84
CA GLY A 29 3.72 0.24 10.37
C GLY A 29 3.41 1.73 10.53
N SER A 30 2.68 2.31 9.58
CA SER A 30 2.30 3.73 9.59
C SER A 30 1.32 4.10 10.70
N ILE A 31 0.36 3.20 11.00
CA ILE A 31 -0.64 3.41 12.06
C ILE A 31 -0.27 2.74 13.40
N ALA A 32 0.86 2.08 13.47
CA ALA A 32 1.43 1.62 14.73
C ALA A 32 2.07 2.77 15.50
N SER A 33 2.31 2.60 16.79
CA SER A 33 3.12 3.52 17.58
C SER A 33 4.55 3.02 17.65
N GLY A 34 5.51 3.84 17.18
CA GLY A 34 6.94 3.51 17.17
C GLY A 34 7.46 3.10 15.78
N THR A 35 8.60 2.45 15.76
CA THR A 35 9.33 2.14 14.52
C THR A 35 9.10 0.69 14.09
N THR A 36 8.79 0.49 12.82
CA THR A 36 8.68 -0.83 12.18
C THR A 36 9.79 -0.98 11.15
N GLU A 37 10.59 -2.03 11.29
CA GLU A 37 11.61 -2.41 10.31
C GLU A 37 11.09 -3.57 9.46
N ILE A 38 11.21 -3.44 8.13
CA ILE A 38 10.70 -4.39 7.15
C ILE A 38 11.85 -4.84 6.27
N SER A 39 12.21 -6.11 6.32
CA SER A 39 13.18 -6.74 5.43
C SER A 39 12.49 -7.41 4.24
N ASN A 40 13.25 -7.65 3.17
CA ASN A 40 12.75 -8.30 1.95
C ASN A 40 11.47 -7.68 1.38
N PHE A 41 11.41 -6.35 1.37
CA PHE A 41 10.28 -5.59 0.83
C PHE A 41 10.24 -5.67 -0.69
N LEU A 42 9.06 -5.87 -1.28
CA LEU A 42 8.90 -5.83 -2.73
C LEU A 42 8.93 -4.38 -3.25
N GLN A 43 10.02 -4.00 -3.91
CA GLN A 43 10.24 -2.65 -4.48
C GLN A 43 9.45 -2.41 -5.79
N GLY A 44 8.27 -3.02 -5.93
CA GLY A 44 7.41 -2.83 -7.09
C GLY A 44 6.63 -1.51 -7.06
N ALA A 45 6.28 -0.98 -8.24
CA ALA A 45 5.60 0.31 -8.38
C ALA A 45 4.35 0.45 -7.50
N ASP A 46 3.54 -0.60 -7.37
CA ASP A 46 2.35 -0.60 -6.52
C ASP A 46 2.70 -0.40 -5.02
N CYS A 47 3.75 -1.08 -4.53
CA CYS A 47 4.19 -0.95 -3.14
C CYS A 47 4.80 0.42 -2.87
N LEU A 48 5.54 0.96 -3.84
CA LEU A 48 6.10 2.32 -3.78
C LEU A 48 5.00 3.39 -3.77
N ALA A 49 3.91 3.19 -4.52
CA ALA A 49 2.74 4.07 -4.45
C ALA A 49 2.14 4.09 -3.04
N THR A 50 2.08 2.95 -2.34
CA THR A 50 1.65 2.91 -0.93
C THR A 50 2.57 3.73 -0.04
N ILE A 51 3.89 3.58 -0.16
CA ILE A 51 4.86 4.39 0.60
C ILE A 51 4.60 5.89 0.37
N ASN A 52 4.45 6.30 -0.89
CA ASN A 52 4.24 7.70 -1.25
C ASN A 52 2.94 8.26 -0.67
N CYS A 53 1.84 7.49 -0.66
CA CYS A 53 0.60 7.89 -0.03
C CYS A 53 0.80 8.16 1.48
N PHE A 54 1.45 7.28 2.21
CA PHE A 54 1.68 7.47 3.64
C PHE A 54 2.66 8.60 3.96
N ARG A 55 3.69 8.80 3.12
CA ARG A 55 4.57 9.99 3.23
C ARG A 55 3.79 11.28 3.08
N ARG A 56 2.86 11.37 2.12
CA ARG A 56 1.97 12.54 1.94
C ARG A 56 1.00 12.77 3.10
N MET A 57 0.75 11.74 3.89
CA MET A 57 -0.03 11.82 5.13
C MET A 57 0.85 12.00 6.38
N GLY A 58 2.10 12.42 6.21
CA GLY A 58 2.99 12.82 7.30
C GLY A 58 3.76 11.70 7.97
N ILE A 59 3.78 10.50 7.40
CA ILE A 59 4.59 9.39 7.91
C ILE A 59 5.99 9.46 7.32
N GLU A 60 7.00 9.44 8.19
CA GLU A 60 8.39 9.30 7.78
C GLU A 60 8.67 7.82 7.47
N ILE A 61 9.12 7.57 6.24
CA ILE A 61 9.44 6.22 5.76
C ILE A 61 10.79 6.29 5.05
N GLU A 62 11.78 5.61 5.60
CA GLU A 62 13.08 5.44 4.98
C GLU A 62 13.04 4.22 4.07
N ASN A 63 13.39 4.40 2.80
CA ASN A 63 13.50 3.31 1.84
C ASN A 63 14.97 3.09 1.52
N GLN A 64 15.58 2.12 2.20
CA GLN A 64 16.96 1.68 2.00
C GLN A 64 16.94 0.42 1.11
N GLU A 65 18.05 0.10 0.46
CA GLU A 65 18.12 -1.02 -0.50
C GLU A 65 17.68 -2.36 0.11
N GLU A 66 18.09 -2.63 1.36
CA GLU A 66 17.84 -3.92 2.02
C GLU A 66 16.62 -3.91 2.97
N LYS A 67 16.17 -2.72 3.39
CA LYS A 67 15.10 -2.57 4.37
C LYS A 67 14.32 -1.28 4.23
N ILE A 68 13.09 -1.33 4.70
CA ILE A 68 12.23 -0.15 4.89
C ILE A 68 12.08 0.10 6.38
N ILE A 69 12.22 1.35 6.80
CA ILE A 69 11.95 1.77 8.18
C ILE A 69 10.76 2.71 8.17
N VAL A 70 9.73 2.39 8.94
CA VAL A 70 8.48 3.17 9.04
C VAL A 70 8.37 3.72 10.45
N HIS A 71 8.33 5.05 10.58
CA HIS A 71 8.12 5.75 11.86
C HIS A 71 6.63 6.02 12.05
N GLY A 72 5.92 5.03 12.60
CA GLY A 72 4.49 5.07 12.81
C GLY A 72 4.07 6.07 13.88
N LYS A 73 2.92 6.70 13.68
CA LYS A 73 2.39 7.78 14.54
C LYS A 73 1.10 7.39 15.27
N GLY A 74 0.78 6.09 15.31
CA GLY A 74 -0.47 5.62 15.90
C GLY A 74 -1.68 5.77 14.98
N LEU A 75 -2.80 5.23 15.42
CA LEU A 75 -4.03 5.13 14.62
C LEU A 75 -4.60 6.48 14.16
N HIS A 76 -4.35 7.54 14.94
CA HIS A 76 -4.83 8.91 14.68
C HIS A 76 -3.69 9.90 14.35
N GLY A 77 -2.49 9.40 14.04
CA GLY A 77 -1.32 10.24 13.77
C GLY A 77 -1.13 10.64 12.30
N LEU A 78 -2.03 10.23 11.41
CA LEU A 78 -2.02 10.66 10.02
C LEU A 78 -2.47 12.11 9.90
N THR A 79 -1.89 12.84 8.96
CA THR A 79 -2.26 14.24 8.63
C THR A 79 -2.98 14.31 7.29
N ALA A 80 -3.89 15.28 7.16
CA ALA A 80 -4.59 15.53 5.91
C ALA A 80 -3.59 15.77 4.76
N PRO A 81 -3.69 15.04 3.66
CA PRO A 81 -2.84 15.29 2.51
C PRO A 81 -3.24 16.61 1.84
N THR A 82 -2.26 17.40 1.41
CA THR A 82 -2.49 18.67 0.70
C THR A 82 -2.84 18.48 -0.77
N GLU A 83 -2.60 17.29 -1.30
CA GLU A 83 -2.80 16.94 -2.70
C GLU A 83 -3.52 15.60 -2.83
N ILE A 84 -3.99 15.27 -4.02
CA ILE A 84 -4.54 13.96 -4.35
C ILE A 84 -3.47 12.90 -4.10
N LEU A 85 -3.84 11.84 -3.40
CA LEU A 85 -2.99 10.68 -3.19
C LEU A 85 -2.93 9.86 -4.49
N ASP A 86 -1.78 9.90 -5.15
CA ASP A 86 -1.54 9.12 -6.35
C ASP A 86 -1.26 7.66 -5.99
N VAL A 87 -2.14 6.78 -6.39
CA VAL A 87 -2.04 5.33 -6.18
C VAL A 87 -1.55 4.57 -7.42
N GLY A 88 -1.17 5.30 -8.48
CA GLY A 88 -0.69 4.73 -9.74
C GLY A 88 -1.70 3.77 -10.36
N ASN A 89 -1.28 2.53 -10.68
CA ASN A 89 -2.18 1.45 -11.12
C ASN A 89 -2.55 0.48 -9.98
N SER A 90 -2.27 0.82 -8.73
CA SER A 90 -2.43 -0.10 -7.61
C SER A 90 -3.87 -0.16 -7.07
N GLY A 91 -4.64 -1.10 -7.57
CA GLY A 91 -5.95 -1.42 -6.99
C GLY A 91 -5.87 -1.91 -5.54
N THR A 92 -4.76 -2.54 -5.15
CA THR A 92 -4.52 -2.98 -3.77
C THR A 92 -4.36 -1.78 -2.85
N THR A 93 -3.49 -0.82 -3.22
CA THR A 93 -3.32 0.43 -2.46
C THR A 93 -4.66 1.12 -2.28
N THR A 94 -5.38 1.38 -3.38
CA THR A 94 -6.66 2.08 -3.36
C THR A 94 -7.65 1.45 -2.39
N ARG A 95 -7.84 0.14 -2.49
CA ARG A 95 -8.85 -0.55 -1.69
C ARG A 95 -8.49 -0.68 -0.22
N LEU A 96 -7.23 -0.96 0.09
CA LEU A 96 -6.81 -1.15 1.48
C LEU A 96 -6.68 0.19 2.21
N ILE A 97 -6.11 1.22 1.58
CA ILE A 97 -5.94 2.52 2.20
C ILE A 97 -7.29 3.21 2.49
N SER A 98 -8.32 2.96 1.66
CA SER A 98 -9.67 3.46 1.91
C SER A 98 -10.22 3.03 3.27
N GLY A 99 -9.90 1.79 3.72
CA GLY A 99 -10.29 1.30 5.04
C GLY A 99 -9.62 2.07 6.20
N ILE A 100 -8.41 2.60 5.98
CA ILE A 100 -7.72 3.43 6.97
C ILE A 100 -8.24 4.87 6.92
N LEU A 101 -8.41 5.40 5.70
CA LEU A 101 -8.81 6.80 5.48
C LEU A 101 -10.21 7.10 5.98
N VAL A 102 -11.15 6.16 5.86
CA VAL A 102 -12.54 6.35 6.31
C VAL A 102 -12.65 6.57 7.82
N GLY A 103 -11.66 6.12 8.58
CA GLY A 103 -11.57 6.34 10.04
C GLY A 103 -10.81 7.60 10.45
N GLN A 104 -10.35 8.42 9.50
CA GLN A 104 -9.61 9.64 9.80
C GLN A 104 -10.52 10.87 9.88
N PRO A 105 -10.17 11.88 10.67
CA PRO A 105 -10.99 13.09 10.86
C PRO A 105 -10.79 14.14 9.73
N PHE A 106 -10.33 13.75 8.57
CA PHE A 106 -10.07 14.63 7.43
C PHE A 106 -10.51 14.01 6.10
N GLU A 107 -10.75 14.86 5.12
CA GLU A 107 -11.03 14.44 3.76
C GLU A 107 -9.75 14.11 2.99
N SER A 108 -9.83 13.13 2.10
CA SER A 108 -8.75 12.76 1.20
C SER A 108 -9.29 12.32 -0.15
N LYS A 109 -8.49 12.50 -1.19
CA LYS A 109 -8.82 12.07 -2.55
C LYS A 109 -7.76 11.10 -3.05
N LEU A 110 -8.22 9.97 -3.61
CA LEU A 110 -7.37 8.98 -4.26
C LEU A 110 -7.59 9.05 -5.76
N SER A 111 -6.52 8.98 -6.53
CA SER A 111 -6.59 8.84 -7.98
C SER A 111 -5.38 8.04 -8.48
N GLY A 112 -5.53 7.43 -9.63
CA GLY A 112 -4.45 6.74 -10.30
C GLY A 112 -4.55 6.93 -11.80
N ASP A 113 -3.99 6.01 -12.57
CA ASP A 113 -4.07 6.06 -14.01
C ASP A 113 -5.51 5.77 -14.55
N ASN A 114 -5.71 5.96 -15.85
CA ASN A 114 -6.99 5.74 -16.49
C ASN A 114 -7.54 4.33 -16.31
N SER A 115 -6.65 3.34 -16.30
CA SER A 115 -7.03 1.93 -16.09
C SER A 115 -7.54 1.71 -14.67
N LEU A 116 -6.87 2.27 -13.67
CA LEU A 116 -7.30 2.15 -12.28
C LEU A 116 -8.61 2.92 -12.04
N ASN A 117 -8.71 4.14 -12.55
CA ASN A 117 -9.88 5.00 -12.34
C ASN A 117 -11.16 4.44 -13.00
N SER A 118 -11.02 3.54 -13.98
CA SER A 118 -12.15 2.84 -14.59
C SER A 118 -12.62 1.61 -13.79
N ARG A 119 -11.86 1.17 -12.77
CA ARG A 119 -12.19 -0.04 -12.00
C ARG A 119 -13.33 0.21 -11.01
N PRO A 120 -14.31 -0.69 -10.90
CA PRO A 120 -15.42 -0.52 -9.97
C PRO A 120 -14.93 -0.60 -8.51
N MET A 121 -15.29 0.41 -7.72
CA MET A 121 -14.96 0.51 -6.29
C MET A 121 -16.14 0.17 -5.36
N LYS A 122 -17.29 -0.20 -5.92
CA LYS A 122 -18.51 -0.49 -5.19
C LYS A 122 -18.33 -1.51 -4.05
N ARG A 123 -17.49 -2.54 -4.28
CA ARG A 123 -17.17 -3.57 -3.27
C ARG A 123 -16.54 -3.03 -2.00
N ILE A 124 -15.92 -1.85 -2.06
CA ILE A 124 -15.31 -1.18 -0.91
C ILE A 124 -16.24 -0.09 -0.38
N ILE A 125 -16.81 0.71 -1.26
CA ILE A 125 -17.69 1.82 -0.91
C ILE A 125 -18.89 1.33 -0.10
N GLU A 126 -19.63 0.33 -0.58
CA GLU A 126 -20.84 -0.16 0.08
C GLU A 126 -20.63 -0.62 1.53
N PRO A 127 -19.66 -1.51 1.83
CA PRO A 127 -19.45 -1.94 3.22
C PRO A 127 -18.95 -0.79 4.10
N LEU A 128 -18.02 0.04 3.62
CA LEU A 128 -17.51 1.17 4.41
C LEU A 128 -18.62 2.20 4.70
N THR A 129 -19.50 2.49 3.74
CA THR A 129 -20.67 3.35 3.96
C THR A 129 -21.63 2.75 4.99
N LYS A 130 -21.87 1.44 4.96
CA LYS A 130 -22.67 0.76 5.99
C LYS A 130 -22.06 0.80 7.38
N MET A 131 -20.74 0.95 7.46
CA MET A 131 -20.01 1.14 8.72
C MET A 131 -19.99 2.61 9.20
N GLY A 132 -20.64 3.52 8.48
CA GLY A 132 -20.71 4.94 8.81
C GLY A 132 -19.67 5.82 8.10
N GLY A 133 -18.93 5.27 7.17
CA GLY A 133 -17.96 6.03 6.37
C GLY A 133 -18.63 6.90 5.30
N HIS A 134 -18.06 8.07 5.05
CA HIS A 134 -18.42 8.94 3.94
C HIS A 134 -17.41 8.77 2.81
N ILE A 135 -17.85 8.16 1.68
CA ILE A 135 -16.99 7.88 0.51
C ILE A 135 -17.74 8.24 -0.77
#